data_02ebe26050c72f3c784661a76e323d98
#
_entry.id   02ebe26050c72f3c784661a76e323d98
#
_cell.length_a   1.000
_cell.length_b   1.000
_cell.length_c   1.000
_cell.angle_alpha   90.00
_cell.angle_beta   90.00
_cell.angle_gamma   90.00
#
_symmetry.space_group_name_H-M   'P 1'
#
loop_
_entity.id
_entity.type
_entity.pdbx_description
1 polymer ?
#
loop_
_entity_poly.entity_id
_entity_poly.type
_entity_poly.pdbx_seq_one_letter_code
_entity_poly.pdbx_strand_id
1 'polypeptide(L)'
;MAKPKNQKPPFALRALAAFAVTLAALFVLLLAAYALPGEPVRDHVYDSAVKIAGEGLYPEYLNFKLFQMDNYTDTIMLTEAASADEAPPLTAMMTNTAYNVDNFETLADDLQWYIERDWAAGAQRTDAPALVPFSYARYWHGYLIWLRPLLLVTDITGVRVVQYLVLAALFAAVAVLLRRRCGLRAAVWFAVSQLLVTAFWAPHQVQFFTCFAVAYAGCVWVLAKPRRSDDVCLALLVLGVVTSFCDLLVTPVLTLGLPLVCWLLEPQQRLRAGTRQCGIVVGGSLTWGVGYLLCWASKWVLAGLVTGQNVIADALHQVGVRTGADSWHGMELTWSNILRFVYTTLAGKHLFWPLVLAVVLLLALFAASIRDRQQLARALPLGLCALMTPAWFIVLRTHSIQHGWFTWRALGLTVFAGLAFLYYCCDVRQIAKRLKRT
;
A
#
# COMPACT_ATOMS: atom_id res chain seq x y z
N MET A 1 6.16 4.53 52.17
CA MET A 1 6.45 5.31 50.96
C MET A 1 6.01 4.48 49.76
N ALA A 2 4.93 4.87 49.06
CA ALA A 2 4.48 4.22 47.83
C ALA A 2 5.50 4.50 46.70
N LYS A 3 6.03 3.46 46.04
CA LYS A 3 6.87 3.59 44.86
C LYS A 3 6.14 4.49 43.84
N PRO A 4 6.81 5.51 43.24
CA PRO A 4 6.20 6.33 42.24
C PRO A 4 5.73 5.42 41.09
N LYS A 5 4.45 5.45 40.74
CA LYS A 5 3.93 4.79 39.53
C LYS A 5 4.77 5.34 38.39
N ASN A 6 5.51 4.45 37.69
CA ASN A 6 6.23 4.78 36.46
C ASN A 6 5.23 5.42 35.48
N GLN A 7 5.18 6.74 35.45
CA GLN A 7 4.36 7.48 34.49
C GLN A 7 5.01 7.27 33.12
N LYS A 8 4.20 6.77 32.16
CA LYS A 8 4.68 6.65 30.76
C LYS A 8 5.11 8.05 30.27
N PRO A 9 6.20 8.17 29.51
CA PRO A 9 6.60 9.43 28.89
C PRO A 9 5.46 10.06 28.08
N PRO A 10 5.46 11.39 27.89
CA PRO A 10 4.50 12.09 27.05
C PRO A 10 4.36 11.44 25.67
N PHE A 11 3.18 11.49 25.07
CA PHE A 11 2.91 10.89 23.76
C PHE A 11 3.89 11.36 22.68
N ALA A 12 4.19 12.66 22.62
CA ALA A 12 5.12 13.24 21.65
C ALA A 12 6.54 12.63 21.75
N LEU A 13 7.05 12.43 22.96
CA LEU A 13 8.37 11.80 23.15
C LEU A 13 8.37 10.33 22.71
N ARG A 14 7.29 9.60 23.01
CA ARG A 14 7.12 8.20 22.56
C ARG A 14 7.00 8.12 21.03
N ALA A 15 6.31 9.08 20.41
CA ALA A 15 6.15 9.16 18.96
C ALA A 15 7.49 9.46 18.28
N LEU A 16 8.26 10.42 18.81
CA LEU A 16 9.61 10.74 18.31
C LEU A 16 10.56 9.54 18.44
N ALA A 17 10.56 8.88 19.59
CA ALA A 17 11.37 7.68 19.79
C ALA A 17 10.96 6.54 18.85
N ALA A 18 9.64 6.30 18.68
CA ALA A 18 9.15 5.28 17.77
C ALA A 18 9.54 5.57 16.31
N PHE A 19 9.41 6.84 15.88
CA PHE A 19 9.86 7.28 14.56
C PHE A 19 11.35 7.03 14.36
N ALA A 20 12.20 7.56 15.27
CA ALA A 20 13.65 7.47 15.16
C ALA A 20 14.15 6.00 15.15
N VAL A 21 13.63 5.17 16.06
CA VAL A 21 14.01 3.74 16.15
C VAL A 21 13.55 2.99 14.88
N THR A 22 12.33 3.24 14.40
CA THR A 22 11.83 2.58 13.20
C THR A 22 12.64 2.97 11.97
N LEU A 23 12.87 4.26 11.77
CA LEU A 23 13.66 4.75 10.63
C LEU A 23 15.09 4.22 10.66
N ALA A 24 15.75 4.25 11.83
CA ALA A 24 17.11 3.74 11.99
C ALA A 24 17.19 2.23 11.72
N ALA A 25 16.23 1.45 12.22
CA ALA A 25 16.18 0.00 11.95
C ALA A 25 15.99 -0.30 10.44
N LEU A 26 15.06 0.39 9.79
CA LEU A 26 14.83 0.23 8.36
C LEU A 26 16.03 0.69 7.53
N PHE A 27 16.68 1.78 7.92
CA PHE A 27 17.91 2.26 7.28
C PHE A 27 19.03 1.21 7.34
N VAL A 28 19.28 0.63 8.52
CA VAL A 28 20.30 -0.41 8.70
C VAL A 28 19.98 -1.66 7.89
N LEU A 29 18.71 -2.10 7.89
CA LEU A 29 18.27 -3.24 7.10
C LEU A 29 18.42 -3.00 5.59
N LEU A 30 18.09 -1.80 5.11
CA LEU A 30 18.24 -1.45 3.70
C LEU A 30 19.72 -1.36 3.32
N LEU A 31 20.55 -0.73 4.14
CA LEU A 31 22.00 -0.68 3.92
C LEU A 31 22.61 -2.09 3.87
N ALA A 32 22.18 -2.98 4.75
CA ALA A 32 22.60 -4.39 4.71
C ALA A 32 22.13 -5.09 3.41
N ALA A 33 20.94 -4.79 2.93
CA ALA A 33 20.45 -5.31 1.66
C ALA A 33 21.30 -4.82 0.48
N TYR A 34 21.72 -3.55 0.47
CA TYR A 34 22.62 -3.00 -0.56
C TYR A 34 24.06 -3.56 -0.46
N ALA A 35 24.48 -4.06 0.70
CA ALA A 35 25.79 -4.67 0.91
C ALA A 35 25.82 -6.17 0.51
N LEU A 36 24.71 -6.77 0.11
CA LEU A 36 24.68 -8.17 -0.38
C LEU A 36 25.41 -8.29 -1.72
N PRO A 37 26.06 -9.46 -2.01
CA PRO A 37 26.74 -9.69 -3.27
C PRO A 37 25.80 -9.52 -4.46
N GLY A 38 26.24 -8.81 -5.49
CA GLY A 38 25.43 -8.47 -6.65
C GLY A 38 25.35 -9.58 -7.70
N GLU A 39 26.41 -10.36 -7.89
CA GLU A 39 26.47 -11.37 -8.95
C GLU A 39 25.30 -12.38 -8.89
N PRO A 40 25.01 -13.08 -7.77
CA PRO A 40 23.88 -13.99 -7.72
C PRO A 40 22.51 -13.27 -7.89
N VAL A 41 22.44 -12.01 -7.46
CA VAL A 41 21.21 -11.20 -7.64
C VAL A 41 21.00 -10.90 -9.12
N ARG A 42 22.07 -10.52 -9.84
CA ARG A 42 21.99 -10.24 -11.30
C ARG A 42 21.61 -11.47 -12.10
N ASP A 43 22.16 -12.64 -11.78
CA ASP A 43 21.83 -13.90 -12.45
C ASP A 43 20.34 -14.21 -12.32
N HIS A 44 19.79 -14.14 -11.09
CA HIS A 44 18.35 -14.38 -10.88
C HIS A 44 17.45 -13.25 -11.42
N VAL A 45 17.95 -12.02 -11.51
CA VAL A 45 17.22 -10.93 -12.20
C VAL A 45 17.16 -11.19 -13.69
N TYR A 46 18.25 -11.70 -14.31
CA TYR A 46 18.22 -12.12 -15.71
C TYR A 46 17.21 -13.25 -15.95
N ASP A 47 17.23 -14.30 -15.13
CA ASP A 47 16.24 -15.39 -15.22
C ASP A 47 14.81 -14.89 -15.04
N SER A 48 14.63 -13.90 -14.16
CA SER A 48 13.34 -13.22 -13.95
C SER A 48 12.91 -12.44 -15.20
N ALA A 49 13.84 -11.76 -15.86
CA ALA A 49 13.57 -10.98 -17.06
C ALA A 49 13.12 -11.85 -18.23
N VAL A 50 13.76 -12.99 -18.45
CA VAL A 50 13.35 -13.96 -19.47
C VAL A 50 11.89 -14.39 -19.27
N LYS A 51 11.49 -14.64 -18.01
CA LYS A 51 10.08 -15.02 -17.69
C LYS A 51 9.13 -13.88 -17.90
N ILE A 52 9.46 -12.69 -17.41
CA ILE A 52 8.63 -11.49 -17.52
C ILE A 52 8.46 -11.06 -18.99
N ALA A 53 9.53 -11.15 -19.80
CA ALA A 53 9.46 -10.88 -21.23
C ALA A 53 8.48 -11.85 -21.93
N GLY A 54 8.48 -13.12 -21.54
CA GLY A 54 7.53 -14.11 -22.03
C GLY A 54 6.08 -13.88 -21.59
N GLU A 55 5.85 -13.24 -20.44
CA GLU A 55 4.52 -12.86 -19.94
C GLU A 55 3.98 -11.59 -20.62
N GLY A 56 4.85 -10.69 -21.05
CA GLY A 56 4.54 -9.39 -21.62
C GLY A 56 4.40 -8.27 -20.58
N LEU A 57 4.23 -7.04 -21.07
CA LEU A 57 4.27 -5.80 -20.28
C LEU A 57 3.12 -5.70 -19.26
N TYR A 58 1.89 -5.91 -19.73
CA TYR A 58 0.67 -5.83 -18.93
C TYR A 58 -0.22 -7.06 -19.14
N PRO A 59 0.23 -8.27 -18.77
CA PRO A 59 -0.50 -9.48 -19.08
C PRO A 59 -1.85 -9.52 -18.35
N GLU A 60 -2.88 -9.98 -19.09
CA GLU A 60 -4.22 -10.21 -18.55
C GLU A 60 -4.42 -11.72 -18.36
N TYR A 61 -4.25 -12.21 -17.14
CA TYR A 61 -4.45 -13.61 -16.86
C TYR A 61 -5.91 -14.00 -17.01
N LEU A 62 -6.17 -15.17 -17.58
CA LEU A 62 -7.52 -15.66 -17.93
C LEU A 62 -8.28 -14.75 -18.90
N ASN A 63 -7.58 -13.92 -19.67
CA ASN A 63 -8.16 -12.89 -20.55
C ASN A 63 -9.16 -11.98 -19.82
N PHE A 64 -8.87 -11.66 -18.56
CA PHE A 64 -9.76 -10.88 -17.73
C PHE A 64 -9.04 -9.71 -17.07
N LYS A 65 -9.44 -8.48 -17.42
CA LYS A 65 -8.81 -7.22 -16.93
C LYS A 65 -8.72 -7.09 -15.41
N LEU A 66 -9.53 -7.85 -14.67
CA LEU A 66 -9.46 -7.89 -13.22
C LEU A 66 -8.12 -8.43 -12.72
N PHE A 67 -7.49 -9.31 -13.50
CA PHE A 67 -6.20 -9.95 -13.22
C PHE A 67 -5.05 -9.37 -14.05
N GLN A 68 -5.23 -8.16 -14.56
CA GLN A 68 -4.16 -7.44 -15.25
C GLN A 68 -3.01 -7.13 -14.28
N MET A 69 -1.79 -7.37 -14.76
CA MET A 69 -0.55 -7.22 -14.02
C MET A 69 0.27 -6.04 -14.55
N ASP A 70 1.25 -5.61 -13.77
CA ASP A 70 2.19 -4.53 -14.10
C ASP A 70 3.62 -5.04 -14.08
N ASN A 71 3.98 -5.80 -15.09
CA ASN A 71 5.35 -6.30 -15.23
C ASN A 71 6.36 -5.18 -15.51
N TYR A 72 5.90 -4.03 -16.04
CA TYR A 72 6.76 -2.86 -16.24
C TYR A 72 7.36 -2.35 -14.91
N THR A 73 6.52 -2.14 -13.90
CA THR A 73 7.00 -1.70 -12.59
C THR A 73 7.84 -2.77 -11.89
N ASP A 74 7.43 -4.05 -11.97
CA ASP A 74 8.23 -5.15 -11.41
C ASP A 74 9.63 -5.23 -12.06
N THR A 75 9.75 -4.95 -13.37
CA THR A 75 11.04 -4.89 -14.06
C THR A 75 11.91 -3.74 -13.55
N ILE A 76 11.34 -2.55 -13.32
CA ILE A 76 12.08 -1.44 -12.71
C ILE A 76 12.61 -1.84 -11.33
N MET A 77 11.79 -2.52 -10.51
CA MET A 77 12.18 -2.98 -9.17
C MET A 77 13.28 -4.06 -9.23
N LEU A 78 13.26 -4.92 -10.23
CA LEU A 78 14.30 -5.94 -10.46
C LEU A 78 15.60 -5.31 -10.95
N THR A 79 15.55 -4.37 -11.89
CA THR A 79 16.77 -3.67 -12.37
C THR A 79 17.41 -2.84 -11.24
N GLU A 80 16.61 -2.25 -10.35
CA GLU A 80 17.12 -1.57 -9.16
C GLU A 80 17.79 -2.56 -8.18
N ALA A 81 17.24 -3.76 -8.01
CA ALA A 81 17.87 -4.80 -7.21
C ALA A 81 19.22 -5.26 -7.81
N ALA A 82 19.31 -5.33 -9.12
CA ALA A 82 20.53 -5.72 -9.84
C ALA A 82 21.63 -4.64 -9.79
N SER A 83 21.25 -3.35 -9.85
CA SER A 83 22.18 -2.21 -9.87
C SER A 83 22.68 -1.77 -8.49
N ALA A 84 22.23 -2.40 -7.42
CA ALA A 84 22.53 -1.95 -6.06
C ALA A 84 24.01 -2.02 -5.66
N ASP A 85 24.85 -2.76 -6.40
CA ASP A 85 26.30 -2.84 -6.17
C ASP A 85 27.15 -2.04 -7.18
N GLU A 86 26.52 -1.22 -8.03
CA GLU A 86 27.23 -0.33 -8.96
C GLU A 86 28.02 0.80 -8.27
N ALA A 87 27.71 1.06 -7.00
CA ALA A 87 28.38 2.04 -6.16
C ALA A 87 28.50 1.51 -4.73
N PRO A 88 29.32 2.15 -3.85
CA PRO A 88 29.35 1.79 -2.44
C PRO A 88 27.94 1.78 -1.83
N PRO A 89 27.61 0.82 -0.95
CA PRO A 89 26.24 0.54 -0.49
C PRO A 89 25.43 1.78 -0.04
N LEU A 90 26.07 2.71 0.67
CA LEU A 90 25.41 3.94 1.10
C LEU A 90 25.05 4.85 -0.08
N THR A 91 25.98 5.02 -1.02
CA THR A 91 25.77 5.85 -2.22
C THR A 91 24.69 5.22 -3.10
N ALA A 92 24.78 3.92 -3.39
CA ALA A 92 23.79 3.20 -4.19
C ALA A 92 22.39 3.30 -3.57
N MET A 93 22.27 3.08 -2.24
CA MET A 93 21.03 3.23 -1.49
C MET A 93 20.46 4.67 -1.56
N MET A 94 21.32 5.69 -1.63
CA MET A 94 20.87 7.09 -1.70
C MET A 94 20.50 7.51 -3.12
N THR A 95 21.18 6.99 -4.13
CA THR A 95 20.91 7.26 -5.55
C THR A 95 19.70 6.49 -6.05
N ASN A 96 19.54 5.22 -5.62
CA ASN A 96 18.53 4.28 -6.10
C ASN A 96 18.49 4.30 -7.64
N THR A 97 19.56 3.86 -8.26
CA THR A 97 19.63 3.78 -9.73
C THR A 97 18.74 2.64 -10.22
N ALA A 98 17.84 2.94 -11.12
CA ALA A 98 17.03 1.97 -11.85
C ALA A 98 17.19 2.19 -13.34
N TYR A 99 16.80 1.21 -14.15
CA TYR A 99 16.90 1.30 -15.60
C TYR A 99 15.50 1.28 -16.22
N ASN A 100 15.27 2.21 -17.14
CA ASN A 100 14.04 2.24 -17.90
C ASN A 100 14.12 1.21 -19.04
N VAL A 101 13.03 0.52 -19.27
CA VAL A 101 12.89 -0.50 -20.30
C VAL A 101 12.00 0.05 -21.40
N ASP A 102 12.59 0.37 -22.54
CA ASP A 102 11.86 0.96 -23.66
C ASP A 102 11.23 -0.11 -24.56
N ASN A 103 11.80 -1.32 -24.60
CA ASN A 103 11.29 -2.42 -25.39
C ASN A 103 11.27 -3.74 -24.60
N PHE A 104 10.08 -4.28 -24.37
CA PHE A 104 9.90 -5.52 -23.63
C PHE A 104 10.27 -6.78 -24.41
N GLU A 105 10.28 -6.72 -25.74
CA GLU A 105 10.70 -7.85 -26.58
C GLU A 105 12.20 -8.12 -26.47
N THR A 106 13.00 -7.07 -26.23
CA THR A 106 14.45 -7.15 -26.07
C THR A 106 14.91 -7.16 -24.61
N LEU A 107 13.97 -7.10 -23.65
CA LEU A 107 14.28 -6.97 -22.22
C LEU A 107 15.28 -8.01 -21.72
N ALA A 108 15.11 -9.27 -22.11
CA ALA A 108 16.00 -10.35 -21.66
C ALA A 108 17.42 -10.16 -22.19
N ASP A 109 17.56 -9.82 -23.48
CA ASP A 109 18.85 -9.60 -24.13
C ASP A 109 19.52 -8.34 -23.57
N ASP A 110 18.75 -7.29 -23.30
CA ASP A 110 19.23 -6.03 -22.72
C ASP A 110 19.76 -6.24 -21.30
N LEU A 111 19.05 -7.02 -20.49
CA LEU A 111 19.48 -7.37 -19.14
C LEU A 111 20.64 -8.34 -19.14
N GLN A 112 20.71 -9.31 -20.07
CA GLN A 112 21.87 -10.17 -20.22
C GLN A 112 23.11 -9.34 -20.53
N TRP A 113 23.03 -8.45 -21.52
CA TRP A 113 24.13 -7.54 -21.83
C TRP A 113 24.51 -6.66 -20.64
N TYR A 114 23.53 -6.13 -19.89
CA TYR A 114 23.75 -5.32 -18.70
C TYR A 114 24.49 -6.09 -17.61
N ILE A 115 24.18 -7.37 -17.41
CA ILE A 115 24.79 -8.25 -16.41
C ILE A 115 26.21 -8.63 -16.81
N GLU A 116 26.44 -8.94 -18.09
CA GLU A 116 27.72 -9.42 -18.61
C GLU A 116 28.74 -8.31 -18.91
N ARG A 117 28.32 -7.04 -18.90
CA ARG A 117 29.21 -5.92 -19.21
C ARG A 117 30.37 -5.82 -18.20
N ASP A 118 31.55 -5.51 -18.70
CA ASP A 118 32.68 -5.17 -17.85
C ASP A 118 32.50 -3.78 -17.24
N TRP A 119 32.06 -3.75 -16.00
CA TRP A 119 31.85 -2.55 -15.22
C TRP A 119 33.14 -1.74 -14.97
N ALA A 120 34.30 -2.41 -14.96
CA ALA A 120 35.58 -1.76 -14.76
C ALA A 120 36.06 -1.00 -16.01
N ALA A 121 35.67 -1.47 -17.19
CA ALA A 121 36.11 -0.88 -18.47
C ALA A 121 35.24 0.32 -18.92
N GLY A 122 34.13 0.60 -18.28
CA GLY A 122 33.21 1.68 -18.67
C GLY A 122 32.63 1.50 -20.09
N ALA A 123 32.56 0.27 -20.58
CA ALA A 123 32.16 -0.05 -21.94
C ALA A 123 30.71 0.37 -22.21
N GLN A 124 30.52 1.40 -23.00
CA GLN A 124 29.23 1.72 -23.61
C GLN A 124 29.10 0.90 -24.90
N ARG A 125 28.07 0.09 -25.01
CA ARG A 125 27.71 -0.59 -26.25
C ARG A 125 27.03 0.45 -27.15
N THR A 126 27.56 0.65 -28.35
CA THR A 126 27.03 1.62 -29.32
C THR A 126 25.75 1.12 -30.03
N ASP A 127 25.46 -0.17 -29.93
CA ASP A 127 24.38 -0.91 -30.60
C ASP A 127 23.38 -1.54 -29.60
N ALA A 128 23.51 -1.25 -28.30
CA ALA A 128 22.57 -1.73 -27.31
C ALA A 128 21.25 -0.93 -27.36
N PRO A 129 20.10 -1.58 -27.31
CA PRO A 129 18.86 -0.92 -26.97
C PRO A 129 19.05 -0.24 -25.61
N ALA A 130 18.66 1.02 -25.51
CA ALA A 130 19.06 1.85 -24.39
C ALA A 130 18.30 1.48 -23.11
N LEU A 131 18.89 0.61 -22.28
CA LEU A 131 18.56 0.68 -20.84
C LEU A 131 19.09 2.02 -20.33
N VAL A 132 18.19 2.99 -20.17
CA VAL A 132 18.56 4.34 -19.73
C VAL A 132 18.54 4.38 -18.21
N PRO A 133 19.69 4.59 -17.54
CA PRO A 133 19.73 4.71 -16.09
C PRO A 133 19.02 6.01 -15.67
N PHE A 134 18.23 5.93 -14.62
CA PHE A 134 17.64 7.09 -13.98
C PHE A 134 17.75 7.00 -12.46
N SER A 135 17.92 8.16 -11.82
CA SER A 135 17.98 8.27 -10.38
C SER A 135 16.58 8.31 -9.79
N TYR A 136 16.34 7.44 -8.80
CA TYR A 136 15.10 7.39 -8.05
C TYR A 136 15.29 7.84 -6.59
N ALA A 137 16.25 8.74 -6.38
CA ALA A 137 16.75 9.18 -5.07
C ALA A 137 15.66 9.73 -4.13
N ARG A 138 14.48 10.11 -4.64
CA ARG A 138 13.36 10.65 -3.83
C ARG A 138 12.59 9.61 -3.02
N TYR A 139 12.78 8.29 -3.25
CA TYR A 139 12.13 7.21 -2.52
C TYR A 139 13.14 6.31 -1.83
N TRP A 140 12.71 5.64 -0.74
CA TRP A 140 13.58 4.74 0.02
C TRP A 140 13.79 3.39 -0.68
N HIS A 141 12.79 2.91 -1.42
CA HIS A 141 12.79 1.59 -2.05
C HIS A 141 13.06 0.45 -1.05
N GLY A 142 12.44 0.57 0.12
CA GLY A 142 12.64 -0.38 1.23
C GLY A 142 12.18 -1.81 0.94
N TYR A 143 11.46 -2.06 -0.15
CA TYR A 143 11.16 -3.42 -0.62
C TYR A 143 12.43 -4.23 -0.93
N LEU A 144 13.55 -3.58 -1.21
CA LEU A 144 14.84 -4.26 -1.40
C LEU A 144 15.32 -5.01 -0.15
N ILE A 145 14.85 -4.65 1.06
CA ILE A 145 15.15 -5.34 2.30
C ILE A 145 14.78 -6.82 2.23
N TRP A 146 13.70 -7.17 1.55
CA TRP A 146 13.25 -8.55 1.41
C TRP A 146 13.48 -9.10 -0.01
N LEU A 147 13.45 -8.25 -1.04
CA LEU A 147 13.61 -8.67 -2.43
C LEU A 147 15.05 -9.15 -2.72
N ARG A 148 16.07 -8.35 -2.37
CA ARG A 148 17.47 -8.73 -2.63
C ARG A 148 17.89 -10.03 -1.93
N PRO A 149 17.59 -10.29 -0.64
CA PRO A 149 17.87 -11.59 -0.03
C PRO A 149 17.17 -12.76 -0.74
N LEU A 150 15.97 -12.60 -1.25
CA LEU A 150 15.31 -13.64 -2.04
C LEU A 150 15.99 -13.85 -3.38
N LEU A 151 16.36 -12.78 -4.06
CA LEU A 151 17.08 -12.85 -5.33
C LEU A 151 18.53 -13.41 -5.22
N LEU A 152 19.07 -13.61 -4.00
CA LEU A 152 20.30 -14.38 -3.83
C LEU A 152 20.12 -15.87 -4.11
N VAL A 153 18.90 -16.39 -3.99
CA VAL A 153 18.62 -17.83 -3.98
C VAL A 153 17.53 -18.26 -4.98
N THR A 154 16.79 -17.32 -5.56
CA THR A 154 15.70 -17.63 -6.49
C THR A 154 15.35 -16.45 -7.39
N ASP A 155 14.71 -16.73 -8.52
CA ASP A 155 14.16 -15.76 -9.45
C ASP A 155 12.75 -15.28 -9.06
N ILE A 156 12.09 -14.52 -9.95
CA ILE A 156 10.74 -13.96 -9.72
C ILE A 156 9.69 -15.03 -9.39
N THR A 157 9.86 -16.28 -9.86
CA THR A 157 8.91 -17.35 -9.55
C THR A 157 8.97 -17.72 -8.08
N GLY A 158 10.16 -17.93 -7.52
CA GLY A 158 10.32 -18.18 -6.10
C GLY A 158 9.94 -17.00 -5.24
N VAL A 159 10.25 -15.76 -5.70
CA VAL A 159 9.78 -14.52 -5.05
C VAL A 159 8.25 -14.51 -4.96
N ARG A 160 7.54 -14.76 -6.06
CA ARG A 160 6.07 -14.84 -6.09
C ARG A 160 5.53 -15.92 -5.14
N VAL A 161 6.15 -17.10 -5.08
CA VAL A 161 5.75 -18.18 -4.16
C VAL A 161 5.84 -17.71 -2.70
N VAL A 162 6.95 -17.09 -2.31
CA VAL A 162 7.11 -16.55 -0.94
C VAL A 162 6.07 -15.49 -0.65
N GLN A 163 5.80 -14.59 -1.57
CA GLN A 163 4.77 -13.56 -1.44
C GLN A 163 3.38 -14.17 -1.22
N TYR A 164 3.01 -15.19 -2.00
CA TYR A 164 1.74 -15.90 -1.83
C TYR A 164 1.63 -16.56 -0.45
N LEU A 165 2.66 -17.24 0.01
CA LEU A 165 2.66 -17.89 1.32
C LEU A 165 2.53 -16.87 2.46
N VAL A 166 3.29 -15.78 2.41
CA VAL A 166 3.26 -14.73 3.43
C VAL A 166 1.89 -14.05 3.47
N LEU A 167 1.34 -13.62 2.32
CA LEU A 167 0.04 -12.95 2.30
C LEU A 167 -1.11 -13.87 2.68
N ALA A 168 -1.08 -15.14 2.25
CA ALA A 168 -2.08 -16.13 2.65
C ALA A 168 -2.05 -16.36 4.17
N ALA A 169 -0.86 -16.48 4.77
CA ALA A 169 -0.70 -16.63 6.21
C ALA A 169 -1.21 -15.40 6.98
N LEU A 170 -0.85 -14.19 6.53
CA LEU A 170 -1.31 -12.96 7.16
C LEU A 170 -2.83 -12.76 7.01
N PHE A 171 -3.39 -13.02 5.82
CA PHE A 171 -4.83 -12.97 5.58
C PHE A 171 -5.58 -13.94 6.51
N ALA A 172 -5.12 -15.20 6.60
CA ALA A 172 -5.70 -16.21 7.48
C ALA A 172 -5.61 -15.78 8.95
N ALA A 173 -4.47 -15.22 9.38
CA ALA A 173 -4.29 -14.72 10.73
C ALA A 173 -5.29 -13.59 11.05
N VAL A 174 -5.45 -12.61 10.14
CA VAL A 174 -6.43 -11.52 10.31
C VAL A 174 -7.85 -12.09 10.40
N ALA A 175 -8.24 -12.99 9.49
CA ALA A 175 -9.58 -13.57 9.47
C ALA A 175 -9.88 -14.37 10.75
N VAL A 176 -8.92 -15.18 11.24
CA VAL A 176 -9.05 -15.95 12.48
C VAL A 176 -9.15 -15.02 13.69
N LEU A 177 -8.30 -13.98 13.76
CA LEU A 177 -8.33 -13.01 14.86
C LEU A 177 -9.62 -12.18 14.86
N LEU A 178 -10.09 -11.72 13.70
CA LEU A 178 -11.39 -11.05 13.59
C LEU A 178 -12.53 -11.96 14.04
N ARG A 179 -12.55 -13.22 13.61
CA ARG A 179 -13.56 -14.18 14.05
C ARG A 179 -13.57 -14.34 15.58
N ARG A 180 -12.39 -14.48 16.19
CA ARG A 180 -12.23 -14.69 17.65
C ARG A 180 -12.56 -13.43 18.45
N ARG A 181 -12.18 -12.25 17.97
CA ARG A 181 -12.27 -10.98 18.71
C ARG A 181 -13.56 -10.21 18.43
N CYS A 182 -14.01 -10.21 17.17
CA CYS A 182 -15.09 -9.37 16.69
C CYS A 182 -16.30 -10.18 16.17
N GLY A 183 -16.14 -11.49 16.03
CA GLY A 183 -17.18 -12.43 15.57
C GLY A 183 -17.08 -12.77 14.08
N LEU A 184 -17.81 -13.82 13.67
CA LEU A 184 -17.77 -14.34 12.29
C LEU A 184 -18.10 -13.29 11.23
N ARG A 185 -19.05 -12.41 11.50
CA ARG A 185 -19.47 -11.35 10.54
C ARG A 185 -18.32 -10.42 10.15
N ALA A 186 -17.52 -9.99 11.13
CA ALA A 186 -16.37 -9.13 10.88
C ALA A 186 -15.32 -9.83 9.98
N ALA A 187 -15.07 -11.12 10.22
CA ALA A 187 -14.19 -11.92 9.38
C ALA A 187 -14.74 -12.07 7.95
N VAL A 188 -16.05 -12.29 7.80
CA VAL A 188 -16.71 -12.37 6.49
C VAL A 188 -16.63 -11.04 5.75
N TRP A 189 -16.90 -9.90 6.41
CA TRP A 189 -16.79 -8.58 5.76
C TRP A 189 -15.36 -8.31 5.28
N PHE A 190 -14.37 -8.65 6.09
CA PHE A 190 -12.97 -8.54 5.70
C PHE A 190 -12.69 -9.43 4.49
N ALA A 191 -13.02 -10.73 4.56
CA ALA A 191 -12.77 -11.67 3.46
C ALA A 191 -13.46 -11.22 2.15
N VAL A 192 -14.74 -10.85 2.20
CA VAL A 192 -15.48 -10.36 1.03
C VAL A 192 -14.83 -9.10 0.46
N SER A 193 -14.44 -8.14 1.31
CA SER A 193 -13.81 -6.90 0.84
C SER A 193 -12.49 -7.16 0.12
N GLN A 194 -11.67 -8.09 0.62
CA GLN A 194 -10.39 -8.42 0.01
C GLN A 194 -10.57 -9.27 -1.27
N LEU A 195 -11.55 -10.16 -1.31
CA LEU A 195 -11.89 -10.91 -2.52
C LEU A 195 -12.39 -10.00 -3.65
N LEU A 196 -13.26 -9.03 -3.33
CA LEU A 196 -13.80 -8.08 -4.31
C LEU A 196 -12.72 -7.23 -4.98
N VAL A 197 -11.64 -6.91 -4.27
CA VAL A 197 -10.52 -6.15 -4.83
C VAL A 197 -9.37 -7.04 -5.30
N THR A 198 -9.60 -8.34 -5.43
CA THR A 198 -8.59 -9.32 -5.88
C THR A 198 -7.28 -9.27 -5.10
N ALA A 199 -7.36 -9.03 -3.78
CA ALA A 199 -6.18 -8.98 -2.93
C ALA A 199 -5.37 -10.28 -2.93
N PHE A 200 -6.02 -11.43 -3.22
CA PHE A 200 -5.36 -12.73 -3.39
C PHE A 200 -4.47 -12.80 -4.64
N TRP A 201 -4.61 -11.85 -5.57
CA TRP A 201 -3.78 -11.73 -6.76
C TRP A 201 -2.60 -10.76 -6.56
N ALA A 202 -2.65 -9.91 -5.55
CA ALA A 202 -1.57 -8.97 -5.25
C ALA A 202 -0.19 -9.62 -5.06
N PRO A 203 -0.06 -10.87 -4.50
CA PRO A 203 1.24 -11.53 -4.37
C PRO A 203 1.92 -11.88 -5.68
N HIS A 204 1.23 -11.81 -6.80
CA HIS A 204 1.83 -12.08 -8.12
C HIS A 204 2.78 -10.97 -8.56
N GLN A 205 2.73 -9.81 -7.91
CA GLN A 205 3.58 -8.66 -8.22
C GLN A 205 4.33 -8.15 -7.00
N VAL A 206 5.57 -7.80 -7.21
CA VAL A 206 6.47 -7.25 -6.20
C VAL A 206 5.91 -5.94 -5.64
N GLN A 207 5.42 -5.06 -6.52
CA GLN A 207 4.93 -3.74 -6.14
C GLN A 207 3.68 -3.79 -5.24
N PHE A 208 2.78 -4.76 -5.42
CA PHE A 208 1.54 -4.81 -4.64
C PHE A 208 1.70 -5.51 -3.29
N PHE A 209 2.64 -6.46 -3.22
CA PHE A 209 2.85 -7.31 -2.05
C PHE A 209 3.06 -6.51 -0.76
N THR A 210 3.98 -5.55 -0.77
CA THR A 210 4.45 -4.88 0.45
C THR A 210 3.33 -4.14 1.16
N CYS A 211 2.50 -3.41 0.42
CA CYS A 211 1.40 -2.64 1.01
C CYS A 211 0.36 -3.52 1.70
N PHE A 212 -0.03 -4.64 1.07
CA PHE A 212 -0.96 -5.61 1.67
C PHE A 212 -0.33 -6.31 2.88
N ALA A 213 0.94 -6.71 2.80
CA ALA A 213 1.65 -7.37 3.90
C ALA A 213 1.73 -6.45 5.13
N VAL A 214 2.11 -5.18 4.95
CA VAL A 214 2.17 -4.18 6.02
C VAL A 214 0.79 -3.92 6.62
N ALA A 215 -0.25 -3.78 5.78
CA ALA A 215 -1.62 -3.58 6.23
C ALA A 215 -2.14 -4.76 7.07
N TYR A 216 -1.94 -5.99 6.59
CA TYR A 216 -2.39 -7.19 7.31
C TYR A 216 -1.57 -7.43 8.58
N ALA A 217 -0.26 -7.18 8.58
CA ALA A 217 0.57 -7.22 9.78
C ALA A 217 0.09 -6.21 10.83
N GLY A 218 -0.28 -5.00 10.41
CA GLY A 218 -0.91 -3.99 11.25
C GLY A 218 -2.24 -4.48 11.86
N CYS A 219 -3.10 -5.13 11.06
CA CYS A 219 -4.33 -5.76 11.54
C CYS A 219 -4.05 -6.86 12.58
N VAL A 220 -3.10 -7.74 12.31
CA VAL A 220 -2.68 -8.80 13.25
C VAL A 220 -2.21 -8.16 14.56
N TRP A 221 -1.36 -7.14 14.50
CA TRP A 221 -0.85 -6.47 15.70
C TRP A 221 -1.97 -5.84 16.55
N VAL A 222 -2.94 -5.18 15.90
CA VAL A 222 -4.08 -4.57 16.59
C VAL A 222 -4.97 -5.64 17.24
N LEU A 223 -5.24 -6.74 16.53
CA LEU A 223 -6.16 -7.79 16.97
C LEU A 223 -5.52 -8.80 17.93
N ALA A 224 -4.18 -8.88 18.02
CA ALA A 224 -3.50 -9.87 18.88
C ALA A 224 -3.87 -9.72 20.37
N LYS A 225 -4.09 -8.48 20.83
CA LYS A 225 -4.56 -8.16 22.20
C LYS A 225 -5.28 -6.81 22.21
N PRO A 226 -6.11 -6.53 23.25
CA PRO A 226 -6.74 -5.22 23.42
C PRO A 226 -5.70 -4.10 23.43
N ARG A 227 -5.92 -3.06 22.63
CA ARG A 227 -5.02 -1.90 22.51
C ARG A 227 -5.68 -0.63 23.02
N ARG A 228 -4.89 0.22 23.67
CA ARG A 228 -5.30 1.59 24.02
C ARG A 228 -5.20 2.47 22.78
N SER A 229 -5.99 3.54 22.74
CA SER A 229 -5.94 4.52 21.64
C SER A 229 -4.55 5.06 21.34
N ASP A 230 -3.79 5.44 22.39
CA ASP A 230 -2.43 5.95 22.24
C ASP A 230 -1.49 4.92 21.59
N ASP A 231 -1.62 3.64 21.97
CA ASP A 231 -0.77 2.58 21.42
C ASP A 231 -1.13 2.32 19.95
N VAL A 232 -2.42 2.48 19.58
CA VAL A 232 -2.86 2.42 18.18
C VAL A 232 -2.33 3.60 17.37
N CYS A 233 -2.42 4.83 17.89
CA CYS A 233 -1.84 5.99 17.22
C CYS A 233 -0.33 5.87 17.02
N LEU A 234 0.41 5.33 18.01
CA LEU A 234 1.85 5.05 17.85
C LEU A 234 2.12 3.97 16.79
N ALA A 235 1.30 2.91 16.77
CA ALA A 235 1.42 1.88 15.73
C ALA A 235 1.12 2.43 14.34
N LEU A 236 0.13 3.32 14.22
CA LEU A 236 -0.18 3.98 12.95
C LEU A 236 0.96 4.90 12.49
N LEU A 237 1.66 5.58 13.40
CA LEU A 237 2.86 6.33 13.06
C LEU A 237 3.93 5.38 12.47
N VAL A 238 4.19 4.25 13.14
CA VAL A 238 5.14 3.24 12.66
C VAL A 238 4.71 2.68 11.30
N LEU A 239 3.42 2.36 11.13
CA LEU A 239 2.88 1.90 9.85
C LEU A 239 3.05 2.96 8.75
N GLY A 240 2.87 4.25 9.07
CA GLY A 240 3.14 5.35 8.15
C GLY A 240 4.60 5.39 7.70
N VAL A 241 5.54 5.25 8.65
CA VAL A 241 6.99 5.17 8.35
C VAL A 241 7.30 3.97 7.45
N VAL A 242 6.86 2.77 7.83
CA VAL A 242 7.13 1.53 7.07
C VAL A 242 6.52 1.61 5.68
N THR A 243 5.29 2.15 5.57
CA THR A 243 4.62 2.31 4.28
C THR A 243 5.40 3.25 3.37
N SER A 244 5.73 4.45 3.84
CA SER A 244 6.52 5.42 3.08
C SER A 244 7.90 4.89 2.70
N PHE A 245 8.49 4.05 3.55
CA PHE A 245 9.80 3.45 3.30
C PHE A 245 9.77 2.38 2.21
N CYS A 246 8.70 1.60 2.10
CA CYS A 246 8.63 0.40 1.26
C CYS A 246 7.67 0.50 0.07
N ASP A 247 6.67 1.40 0.09
CA ASP A 247 5.61 1.46 -0.93
C ASP A 247 5.91 2.50 -2.02
N LEU A 248 5.48 2.20 -3.23
CA LEU A 248 5.57 3.09 -4.40
C LEU A 248 4.25 3.85 -4.66
N LEU A 249 3.51 4.23 -3.62
CA LEU A 249 2.18 4.87 -3.71
C LEU A 249 1.09 3.96 -4.32
N VAL A 250 1.22 2.65 -4.17
CA VAL A 250 0.28 1.69 -4.75
C VAL A 250 -1.10 1.77 -4.08
N THR A 251 -1.17 1.47 -2.78
CA THR A 251 -2.40 1.51 -2.00
C THR A 251 -2.14 1.87 -0.52
N PRO A 252 -1.38 2.93 -0.22
CA PRO A 252 -0.86 3.21 1.13
C PRO A 252 -1.96 3.37 2.18
N VAL A 253 -3.14 3.85 1.79
CA VAL A 253 -4.29 4.04 2.67
C VAL A 253 -4.79 2.74 3.33
N LEU A 254 -4.48 1.57 2.76
CA LEU A 254 -4.82 0.27 3.38
C LEU A 254 -4.09 0.07 4.71
N THR A 255 -2.83 0.52 4.80
CA THR A 255 -2.00 0.38 6.02
C THR A 255 -2.48 1.27 7.18
N LEU A 256 -3.20 2.34 6.86
CA LEU A 256 -3.91 3.19 7.81
C LEU A 256 -5.26 2.59 8.18
N GLY A 257 -6.09 2.35 7.17
CA GLY A 257 -7.52 2.14 7.37
C GLY A 257 -7.88 0.74 7.85
N LEU A 258 -7.26 -0.33 7.31
CA LEU A 258 -7.59 -1.70 7.71
C LEU A 258 -7.32 -1.96 9.21
N PRO A 259 -6.15 -1.58 9.78
CA PRO A 259 -5.91 -1.70 11.22
C PRO A 259 -6.87 -0.87 12.06
N LEU A 260 -7.22 0.36 11.63
CA LEU A 260 -8.21 1.19 12.32
C LEU A 260 -9.59 0.55 12.36
N VAL A 261 -10.08 0.02 11.23
CA VAL A 261 -11.37 -0.68 11.18
C VAL A 261 -11.34 -1.90 12.09
N CYS A 262 -10.28 -2.71 12.05
CA CYS A 262 -10.11 -3.86 12.93
C CYS A 262 -10.20 -3.45 14.41
N TRP A 263 -9.54 -2.37 14.82
CA TRP A 263 -9.58 -1.86 16.18
C TRP A 263 -10.96 -1.33 16.58
N LEU A 264 -11.63 -0.59 15.69
CA LEU A 264 -12.97 -0.06 15.91
C LEU A 264 -14.02 -1.17 16.06
N LEU A 265 -13.81 -2.32 15.44
CA LEU A 265 -14.72 -3.46 15.52
C LEU A 265 -14.62 -4.23 16.85
N GLU A 266 -13.58 -4.01 17.66
CA GLU A 266 -13.50 -4.65 18.98
C GLU A 266 -14.67 -4.24 19.87
N PRO A 267 -15.28 -5.17 20.62
CA PRO A 267 -16.49 -4.89 21.43
C PRO A 267 -16.36 -3.71 22.36
N GLN A 268 -15.20 -3.59 23.03
CA GLN A 268 -14.93 -2.49 23.97
C GLN A 268 -14.82 -1.11 23.28
N GLN A 269 -14.50 -1.03 21.99
CA GLN A 269 -14.45 0.23 21.26
C GLN A 269 -15.84 0.65 20.79
N ARG A 270 -16.67 -0.32 20.39
CA ARG A 270 -18.05 -0.05 19.94
C ARG A 270 -18.98 0.48 21.03
N LEU A 271 -18.67 0.21 22.30
CA LEU A 271 -19.43 0.72 23.43
C LEU A 271 -19.12 2.19 23.75
N ARG A 272 -18.09 2.77 23.14
CA ARG A 272 -17.68 4.15 23.40
C ARG A 272 -18.48 5.15 22.58
N ALA A 273 -18.44 6.41 22.99
CA ALA A 273 -19.10 7.51 22.29
C ALA A 273 -18.47 7.71 20.90
N GLY A 274 -19.31 7.84 19.86
CA GLY A 274 -18.85 7.97 18.47
C GLY A 274 -17.95 9.18 18.23
N THR A 275 -18.22 10.34 18.85
CA THR A 275 -17.40 11.55 18.76
C THR A 275 -15.95 11.30 19.21
N ARG A 276 -15.77 10.57 20.33
CA ARG A 276 -14.43 10.21 20.80
C ARG A 276 -13.71 9.32 19.81
N GLN A 277 -14.39 8.35 19.23
CA GLN A 277 -13.81 7.43 18.26
C GLN A 277 -13.49 8.13 16.92
N CYS A 278 -14.31 9.09 16.49
CA CYS A 278 -13.98 9.94 15.34
C CYS A 278 -12.69 10.75 15.60
N GLY A 279 -12.53 11.31 16.79
CA GLY A 279 -11.30 12.00 17.18
C GLY A 279 -10.07 11.09 17.12
N ILE A 280 -10.20 9.79 17.46
CA ILE A 280 -9.11 8.81 17.37
C ILE A 280 -8.84 8.45 15.91
N VAL A 281 -9.86 8.31 15.06
CA VAL A 281 -9.67 8.08 13.61
C VAL A 281 -8.91 9.25 13.00
N VAL A 282 -9.30 10.48 13.28
CA VAL A 282 -8.60 11.69 12.79
C VAL A 282 -7.16 11.76 13.35
N GLY A 283 -7.00 11.63 14.66
CA GLY A 283 -5.68 11.66 15.31
C GLY A 283 -4.77 10.54 14.80
N GLY A 284 -5.30 9.33 14.62
CA GLY A 284 -4.56 8.20 14.03
C GLY A 284 -4.17 8.45 12.57
N SER A 285 -5.04 9.06 11.78
CA SER A 285 -4.73 9.45 10.40
C SER A 285 -3.63 10.51 10.36
N LEU A 286 -3.67 11.49 11.25
CA LEU A 286 -2.62 12.51 11.37
C LEU A 286 -1.28 11.89 11.80
N THR A 287 -1.27 10.99 12.77
CA THR A 287 -0.02 10.35 13.21
C THR A 287 0.56 9.45 12.11
N TRP A 288 -0.27 8.71 11.38
CA TRP A 288 0.15 7.95 10.21
C TRP A 288 0.74 8.87 9.13
N GLY A 289 0.04 9.96 8.79
CA GLY A 289 0.50 10.95 7.82
C GLY A 289 1.81 11.62 8.21
N VAL A 290 1.98 11.97 9.49
CA VAL A 290 3.25 12.51 10.02
C VAL A 290 4.38 11.50 9.87
N GLY A 291 4.16 10.23 10.25
CA GLY A 291 5.16 9.16 10.07
C GLY A 291 5.55 9.00 8.60
N TYR A 292 4.55 8.99 7.70
CA TYR A 292 4.75 8.87 6.26
C TYR A 292 5.57 10.02 5.68
N LEU A 293 5.17 11.27 5.96
CA LEU A 293 5.82 12.47 5.42
C LEU A 293 7.23 12.68 5.98
N LEU A 294 7.44 12.47 7.28
CA LEU A 294 8.77 12.60 7.88
C LEU A 294 9.74 11.53 7.36
N CYS A 295 9.26 10.31 7.13
CA CYS A 295 10.07 9.26 6.50
C CYS A 295 10.48 9.67 5.08
N TRP A 296 9.57 10.21 4.30
CA TRP A 296 9.84 10.70 2.95
C TRP A 296 10.85 11.85 2.96
N ALA A 297 10.60 12.88 3.79
CA ALA A 297 11.48 14.02 3.93
C ALA A 297 12.89 13.62 4.39
N SER A 298 13.02 12.62 5.28
CA SER A 298 14.33 12.12 5.70
C SER A 298 15.15 11.55 4.54
N LYS A 299 14.52 10.86 3.59
CA LYS A 299 15.20 10.39 2.38
C LYS A 299 15.72 11.55 1.54
N TRP A 300 14.91 12.58 1.31
CA TRP A 300 15.30 13.73 0.49
C TRP A 300 16.51 14.46 1.05
N VAL A 301 16.51 14.65 2.39
CA VAL A 301 17.65 15.30 3.08
C VAL A 301 18.91 14.43 3.00
N LEU A 302 18.79 13.13 3.36
CA LEU A 302 19.95 12.24 3.39
C LEU A 302 20.51 11.98 1.98
N ALA A 303 19.65 11.77 0.99
CA ALA A 303 20.08 11.58 -0.38
C ALA A 303 20.75 12.84 -0.93
N GLY A 304 20.20 14.03 -0.67
CA GLY A 304 20.83 15.29 -1.04
C GLY A 304 22.21 15.48 -0.43
N LEU A 305 22.39 15.14 0.87
CA LEU A 305 23.67 15.24 1.56
C LEU A 305 24.73 14.26 1.02
N VAL A 306 24.31 13.03 0.66
CA VAL A 306 25.25 12.00 0.19
C VAL A 306 25.59 12.16 -1.28
N THR A 307 24.62 12.51 -2.12
CA THR A 307 24.79 12.58 -3.58
C THR A 307 25.15 13.97 -4.09
N GLY A 308 24.97 15.03 -3.30
CA GLY A 308 25.10 16.43 -3.74
C GLY A 308 23.98 16.89 -4.68
N GLN A 309 22.97 16.07 -4.96
CA GLN A 309 21.85 16.40 -5.84
C GLN A 309 20.76 17.18 -5.08
N ASN A 310 20.02 18.03 -5.80
CA ASN A 310 18.87 18.73 -5.22
C ASN A 310 17.61 17.82 -5.23
N VAL A 311 17.64 16.75 -4.42
CA VAL A 311 16.57 15.76 -4.32
C VAL A 311 15.27 16.38 -3.79
N ILE A 312 15.37 17.45 -2.97
CA ILE A 312 14.18 18.14 -2.44
C ILE A 312 13.42 18.83 -3.58
N ALA A 313 14.12 19.49 -4.49
CA ALA A 313 13.46 20.16 -5.64
C ALA A 313 12.80 19.14 -6.57
N ASP A 314 13.47 18.01 -6.88
CA ASP A 314 12.88 16.92 -7.65
C ASP A 314 11.63 16.35 -6.97
N ALA A 315 11.72 16.08 -5.68
CA ALA A 315 10.59 15.53 -4.92
C ALA A 315 9.39 16.48 -4.88
N LEU A 316 9.60 17.78 -4.65
CA LEU A 316 8.54 18.80 -4.65
C LEU A 316 7.92 18.96 -6.04
N HIS A 317 8.73 18.91 -7.11
CA HIS A 317 8.22 18.89 -8.48
C HIS A 317 7.28 17.70 -8.70
N GLN A 318 7.69 16.50 -8.29
CA GLN A 318 6.87 15.28 -8.41
C GLN A 318 5.59 15.33 -7.56
N VAL A 319 5.63 15.94 -6.38
CA VAL A 319 4.41 16.20 -5.60
C VAL A 319 3.46 17.09 -6.39
N GLY A 320 3.96 18.17 -6.98
CA GLY A 320 3.17 19.06 -7.85
C GLY A 320 2.53 18.32 -9.03
N VAL A 321 3.32 17.50 -9.74
CA VAL A 321 2.81 16.67 -10.85
C VAL A 321 1.69 15.72 -10.41
N ARG A 322 1.78 15.12 -9.21
CA ARG A 322 0.80 14.13 -8.74
C ARG A 322 -0.46 14.73 -8.13
N THR A 323 -0.38 15.98 -7.63
CA THR A 323 -1.48 16.63 -6.90
C THR A 323 -2.04 17.85 -7.60
N GLY A 324 -1.28 18.52 -8.45
CA GLY A 324 -1.52 19.89 -8.90
C GLY A 324 -1.75 20.06 -10.40
N ALA A 325 -1.69 19.03 -11.22
CA ALA A 325 -2.00 19.17 -12.65
C ALA A 325 -3.49 19.51 -12.84
N ASP A 326 -3.79 20.55 -13.61
CA ASP A 326 -5.17 20.92 -13.97
C ASP A 326 -5.73 20.02 -15.07
N SER A 327 -4.85 19.35 -15.83
CA SER A 327 -5.21 18.43 -16.89
C SER A 327 -4.21 17.27 -17.03
N TRP A 328 -4.69 16.12 -17.53
CA TRP A 328 -3.90 14.95 -17.88
C TRP A 328 -4.32 14.47 -19.28
N HIS A 329 -3.38 14.47 -20.23
CA HIS A 329 -3.66 14.12 -21.64
C HIS A 329 -4.93 14.80 -22.20
N GLY A 330 -5.08 16.10 -21.93
CA GLY A 330 -6.21 16.90 -22.39
C GLY A 330 -7.51 16.74 -21.59
N MET A 331 -7.53 15.89 -20.56
CA MET A 331 -8.67 15.75 -19.65
C MET A 331 -8.49 16.65 -18.42
N GLU A 332 -9.41 17.56 -18.18
CA GLU A 332 -9.43 18.36 -16.95
C GLU A 332 -9.61 17.46 -15.71
N LEU A 333 -8.81 17.72 -14.67
CA LEU A 333 -8.84 16.95 -13.42
C LEU A 333 -9.90 17.48 -12.44
N THR A 334 -11.13 17.57 -12.94
CA THR A 334 -12.29 17.90 -12.12
C THR A 334 -12.76 16.68 -11.32
N TRP A 335 -13.52 16.90 -10.25
CA TRP A 335 -14.17 15.84 -9.46
C TRP A 335 -15.01 14.88 -10.30
N SER A 336 -15.76 15.42 -11.25
CA SER A 336 -16.60 14.63 -12.15
C SER A 336 -15.76 13.71 -13.05
N ASN A 337 -14.64 14.21 -13.56
CA ASN A 337 -13.77 13.42 -14.43
C ASN A 337 -13.00 12.34 -13.64
N ILE A 338 -12.60 12.61 -12.39
CA ILE A 338 -12.00 11.59 -11.51
C ILE A 338 -13.02 10.49 -11.21
N LEU A 339 -14.25 10.86 -10.85
CA LEU A 339 -15.31 9.87 -10.61
C LEU A 339 -15.66 9.09 -11.87
N ARG A 340 -15.71 9.77 -13.04
CA ARG A 340 -15.91 9.12 -14.33
C ARG A 340 -14.79 8.15 -14.65
N PHE A 341 -13.55 8.50 -14.35
CA PHE A 341 -12.40 7.62 -14.56
C PHE A 341 -12.43 6.39 -13.65
N VAL A 342 -12.74 6.56 -12.37
CA VAL A 342 -12.97 5.43 -11.45
C VAL A 342 -14.11 4.55 -11.97
N TYR A 343 -15.20 5.17 -12.42
CA TYR A 343 -16.31 4.49 -13.08
C TYR A 343 -15.87 3.66 -14.28
N THR A 344 -15.14 4.25 -15.23
CA THR A 344 -14.69 3.56 -16.45
C THR A 344 -13.70 2.45 -16.13
N THR A 345 -12.84 2.61 -15.14
CA THR A 345 -11.93 1.58 -14.66
C THR A 345 -12.69 0.38 -14.09
N LEU A 346 -13.69 0.62 -13.24
CA LEU A 346 -14.51 -0.43 -12.64
C LEU A 346 -15.42 -1.11 -13.69
N ALA A 347 -15.95 -0.34 -14.65
CA ALA A 347 -16.74 -0.88 -15.76
C ALA A 347 -15.90 -1.80 -16.65
N GLY A 348 -14.67 -1.38 -17.01
CA GLY A 348 -13.72 -2.20 -17.75
C GLY A 348 -13.34 -3.50 -17.02
N LYS A 349 -13.49 -3.53 -15.68
CA LYS A 349 -13.26 -4.74 -14.84
C LYS A 349 -14.54 -5.52 -14.54
N HIS A 350 -15.67 -5.19 -15.19
CA HIS A 350 -17.00 -5.77 -14.96
C HIS A 350 -17.53 -5.65 -13.52
N LEU A 351 -16.96 -4.76 -12.72
CA LEU A 351 -17.33 -4.54 -11.31
C LEU A 351 -18.33 -3.40 -11.12
N PHE A 352 -18.56 -2.60 -12.15
CA PHE A 352 -19.38 -1.39 -12.05
C PHE A 352 -20.82 -1.67 -11.63
N TRP A 353 -21.55 -2.47 -12.40
CA TRP A 353 -22.95 -2.77 -12.11
C TRP A 353 -23.16 -3.50 -10.78
N PRO A 354 -22.36 -4.54 -10.45
CA PRO A 354 -22.40 -5.14 -9.11
C PRO A 354 -22.18 -4.12 -7.98
N LEU A 355 -21.25 -3.17 -8.15
CA LEU A 355 -20.99 -2.12 -7.15
C LEU A 355 -22.14 -1.11 -7.08
N VAL A 356 -22.68 -0.65 -8.22
CA VAL A 356 -23.85 0.25 -8.24
C VAL A 356 -25.03 -0.42 -7.57
N LEU A 357 -25.32 -1.67 -7.93
CA LEU A 357 -26.42 -2.43 -7.32
C LEU A 357 -26.20 -2.57 -5.80
N ALA A 358 -24.99 -2.91 -5.38
CA ALA A 358 -24.63 -2.98 -3.96
C ALA A 358 -24.83 -1.64 -3.26
N VAL A 359 -24.37 -0.52 -3.84
CA VAL A 359 -24.52 0.83 -3.28
C VAL A 359 -26.00 1.21 -3.21
N VAL A 360 -26.79 0.98 -4.26
CA VAL A 360 -28.23 1.27 -4.29
C VAL A 360 -28.98 0.45 -3.23
N LEU A 361 -28.71 -0.85 -3.13
CA LEU A 361 -29.29 -1.71 -2.10
C LEU A 361 -28.89 -1.25 -0.71
N LEU A 362 -27.64 -0.85 -0.51
CA LEU A 362 -27.14 -0.36 0.76
C LEU A 362 -27.75 0.98 1.14
N LEU A 363 -27.91 1.91 0.20
CA LEU A 363 -28.63 3.18 0.42
C LEU A 363 -30.10 2.97 0.70
N ALA A 364 -30.77 2.05 0.00
CA ALA A 364 -32.15 1.69 0.25
C ALA A 364 -32.33 1.05 1.64
N LEU A 365 -31.45 0.12 2.02
CA LEU A 365 -31.40 -0.44 3.36
C LEU A 365 -31.15 0.63 4.42
N PHE A 366 -30.22 1.54 4.16
CA PHE A 366 -29.92 2.66 5.04
C PHE A 366 -31.15 3.56 5.22
N ALA A 367 -31.77 4.01 4.14
CA ALA A 367 -32.95 4.87 4.18
C ALA A 367 -34.16 4.18 4.88
N ALA A 368 -34.32 2.87 4.68
CA ALA A 368 -35.43 2.10 5.26
C ALA A 368 -35.24 1.77 6.76
N SER A 369 -34.02 1.82 7.27
CA SER A 369 -33.66 1.23 8.57
C SER A 369 -32.92 2.12 9.54
N ILE A 370 -32.60 3.38 9.16
CA ILE A 370 -32.04 4.35 10.13
C ILE A 370 -33.07 4.60 11.24
N ARG A 371 -32.68 4.25 12.44
CA ARG A 371 -33.59 4.27 13.57
C ARG A 371 -33.24 5.26 14.65
N ASP A 372 -31.96 5.43 14.91
CA ASP A 372 -31.52 6.13 16.10
C ASP A 372 -30.27 6.93 15.78
N ARG A 373 -30.35 8.24 16.02
CA ARG A 373 -29.21 9.15 15.90
C ARG A 373 -28.02 8.70 16.74
N GLN A 374 -28.24 8.00 17.84
CA GLN A 374 -27.19 7.49 18.70
C GLN A 374 -26.44 6.30 18.06
N GLN A 375 -27.16 5.40 17.38
CA GLN A 375 -26.52 4.29 16.64
C GLN A 375 -25.72 4.81 15.45
N LEU A 376 -26.28 5.78 14.71
CA LEU A 376 -25.56 6.45 13.63
C LEU A 376 -24.28 7.10 14.15
N ALA A 377 -24.34 7.85 15.24
CA ALA A 377 -23.17 8.50 15.85
C ALA A 377 -22.10 7.49 16.26
N ARG A 378 -22.48 6.31 16.78
CA ARG A 378 -21.54 5.22 17.15
C ARG A 378 -20.91 4.55 15.95
N ALA A 379 -21.59 4.49 14.81
CA ALA A 379 -21.06 3.89 13.58
C ALA A 379 -20.22 4.89 12.74
N LEU A 380 -20.38 6.19 12.94
CA LEU A 380 -19.71 7.25 12.18
C LEU A 380 -18.18 7.07 12.03
N PRO A 381 -17.42 6.60 13.04
CA PRO A 381 -15.99 6.32 12.88
C PRO A 381 -15.68 5.32 11.75
N LEU A 382 -16.52 4.30 11.57
CA LEU A 382 -16.40 3.35 10.47
C LEU A 382 -16.73 4.00 9.11
N GLY A 383 -17.72 4.89 9.10
CA GLY A 383 -18.04 5.73 7.94
C GLY A 383 -16.87 6.62 7.51
N LEU A 384 -16.17 7.24 8.48
CA LEU A 384 -14.95 8.00 8.21
C LEU A 384 -13.85 7.12 7.58
N CYS A 385 -13.66 5.90 8.09
CA CYS A 385 -12.72 4.96 7.49
C CYS A 385 -13.12 4.57 6.06
N ALA A 386 -14.41 4.40 5.77
CA ALA A 386 -14.90 4.09 4.43
C ALA A 386 -14.62 5.23 3.42
N LEU A 387 -14.54 6.46 3.88
CA LEU A 387 -14.26 7.64 3.06
C LEU A 387 -12.76 7.87 2.80
N MET A 388 -11.86 7.16 3.49
CA MET A 388 -10.40 7.38 3.34
C MET A 388 -9.92 7.12 1.91
N THR A 389 -10.36 6.03 1.27
CA THR A 389 -9.95 5.74 -0.12
C THR A 389 -10.49 6.76 -1.13
N PRO A 390 -11.79 7.11 -1.13
CA PRO A 390 -12.27 8.21 -1.97
C PRO A 390 -11.52 9.52 -1.73
N ALA A 391 -11.25 9.88 -0.47
CA ALA A 391 -10.48 11.09 -0.14
C ALA A 391 -9.05 11.02 -0.71
N TRP A 392 -8.40 9.86 -0.62
CA TRP A 392 -7.06 9.65 -1.17
C TRP A 392 -7.04 9.81 -2.71
N PHE A 393 -8.03 9.26 -3.42
CA PHE A 393 -8.16 9.45 -4.88
C PHE A 393 -8.28 10.92 -5.26
N ILE A 394 -8.96 11.71 -4.44
CA ILE A 394 -9.18 13.13 -4.68
C ILE A 394 -7.92 13.95 -4.40
N VAL A 395 -7.20 13.64 -3.35
CA VAL A 395 -5.96 14.33 -2.99
C VAL A 395 -4.86 14.07 -4.04
N LEU A 396 -4.73 12.82 -4.48
CA LEU A 396 -3.76 12.41 -5.49
C LEU A 396 -4.40 12.29 -6.88
N ARG A 397 -4.98 13.38 -7.38
CA ARG A 397 -5.80 13.41 -8.61
C ARG A 397 -5.11 12.80 -9.82
N THR A 398 -3.95 13.33 -10.19
CA THR A 398 -3.18 12.87 -11.34
C THR A 398 -2.74 11.43 -11.17
N HIS A 399 -2.21 11.08 -10.00
CA HIS A 399 -1.81 9.71 -9.68
C HIS A 399 -2.99 8.72 -9.76
N SER A 400 -4.16 9.11 -9.25
CA SER A 400 -5.35 8.26 -9.26
C SER A 400 -5.86 7.99 -10.66
N ILE A 401 -5.71 8.93 -11.60
CA ILE A 401 -6.06 8.75 -13.01
C ILE A 401 -5.01 7.90 -13.71
N GLN A 402 -3.74 8.25 -13.59
CA GLN A 402 -2.64 7.55 -14.25
C GLN A 402 -2.55 6.08 -13.82
N HIS A 403 -2.76 5.81 -12.52
CA HIS A 403 -2.58 4.51 -11.91
C HIS A 403 -3.88 3.87 -11.40
N GLY A 404 -5.04 4.43 -11.75
CA GLY A 404 -6.35 3.94 -11.31
C GLY A 404 -6.62 2.48 -11.67
N TRP A 405 -6.00 1.99 -12.74
CA TRP A 405 -6.14 0.63 -13.22
C TRP A 405 -5.61 -0.44 -12.23
N PHE A 406 -4.77 -0.07 -11.27
CA PHE A 406 -4.34 -0.94 -10.17
C PHE A 406 -4.65 -0.39 -8.76
N THR A 407 -4.64 0.95 -8.56
CA THR A 407 -4.89 1.56 -7.23
C THR A 407 -6.33 1.40 -6.75
N TRP A 408 -7.26 1.02 -7.63
CA TRP A 408 -8.64 0.70 -7.27
C TRP A 408 -8.75 -0.37 -6.17
N ARG A 409 -7.71 -1.20 -5.98
CA ARG A 409 -7.63 -2.20 -4.90
C ARG A 409 -7.71 -1.57 -3.50
N ALA A 410 -7.39 -0.29 -3.36
CA ALA A 410 -7.61 0.47 -2.12
C ALA A 410 -9.09 0.50 -1.68
N LEU A 411 -10.05 0.31 -2.62
CA LEU A 411 -11.49 0.22 -2.31
C LEU A 411 -11.83 -0.95 -1.39
N GLY A 412 -10.94 -1.92 -1.19
CA GLY A 412 -11.09 -2.96 -0.17
C GLY A 412 -11.32 -2.39 1.22
N LEU A 413 -10.67 -1.27 1.56
CA LEU A 413 -10.94 -0.53 2.80
C LEU A 413 -12.37 0.04 2.83
N THR A 414 -12.79 0.72 1.75
CA THR A 414 -14.14 1.31 1.64
C THR A 414 -15.21 0.24 1.80
N VAL A 415 -15.03 -0.91 1.16
CA VAL A 415 -15.99 -2.04 1.26
C VAL A 415 -16.03 -2.60 2.68
N PHE A 416 -14.87 -2.89 3.29
CA PHE A 416 -14.80 -3.45 4.63
C PHE A 416 -15.43 -2.52 5.69
N ALA A 417 -15.02 -1.25 5.69
CA ALA A 417 -15.54 -0.25 6.61
C ALA A 417 -17.02 0.08 6.34
N GLY A 418 -17.41 0.13 5.06
CA GLY A 418 -18.78 0.39 4.64
C GLY A 418 -19.75 -0.72 5.07
N LEU A 419 -19.40 -1.99 4.86
CA LEU A 419 -20.20 -3.14 5.33
C LEU A 419 -20.38 -3.10 6.86
N ALA A 420 -19.31 -2.79 7.59
CA ALA A 420 -19.36 -2.65 9.03
C ALA A 420 -20.24 -1.45 9.47
N PHE A 421 -20.06 -0.27 8.85
CA PHE A 421 -20.84 0.92 9.09
C PHE A 421 -22.34 0.62 8.92
N LEU A 422 -22.74 0.08 7.79
CA LEU A 422 -24.13 -0.23 7.47
C LEU A 422 -24.74 -1.22 8.46
N TYR A 423 -24.01 -2.27 8.80
CA TYR A 423 -24.51 -3.23 9.78
C TYR A 423 -24.84 -2.60 11.14
N TYR A 424 -24.02 -1.63 11.58
CA TYR A 424 -24.24 -0.96 12.88
C TYR A 424 -25.25 0.18 12.82
N CYS A 425 -25.47 0.79 11.64
CA CYS A 425 -26.48 1.82 11.43
C CYS A 425 -27.87 1.25 11.18
N CYS A 426 -27.96 0.06 10.55
CA CYS A 426 -29.19 -0.50 10.02
C CYS A 426 -29.75 -1.60 10.94
N ASP A 427 -31.04 -1.55 11.28
CA ASP A 427 -31.74 -2.64 11.94
C ASP A 427 -32.51 -3.49 10.91
N VAL A 428 -31.79 -4.46 10.35
CA VAL A 428 -32.34 -5.41 9.36
C VAL A 428 -33.58 -6.17 9.88
N ARG A 429 -33.69 -6.35 11.20
CA ARG A 429 -34.86 -7.05 11.80
C ARG A 429 -36.17 -6.30 11.64
N GLN A 430 -36.13 -4.98 11.49
CA GLN A 430 -37.36 -4.21 11.25
C GLN A 430 -37.79 -4.24 9.80
N ILE A 431 -36.85 -4.32 8.85
CA ILE A 431 -37.21 -4.52 7.45
C ILE A 431 -37.97 -5.84 7.31
N ALA A 432 -37.45 -6.92 7.91
CA ALA A 432 -38.13 -8.20 7.94
C ALA A 432 -39.52 -8.17 8.63
N LYS A 433 -39.69 -7.33 9.67
CA LYS A 433 -40.99 -7.15 10.33
C LYS A 433 -41.97 -6.28 9.49
N ARG A 434 -41.46 -5.32 8.73
CA ARG A 434 -42.32 -4.49 7.83
C ARG A 434 -42.76 -5.33 6.63
N LEU A 435 -41.84 -6.10 5.99
CA LEU A 435 -42.17 -7.00 4.87
C LEU A 435 -43.14 -8.14 5.25
N LYS A 436 -43.24 -8.51 6.51
CA LYS A 436 -44.24 -9.49 7.02
C LYS A 436 -45.59 -8.87 7.35
N ARG A 437 -45.70 -7.53 7.31
CA ARG A 437 -46.94 -6.79 7.59
C ARG A 437 -47.59 -6.21 6.34
N THR A 438 -46.88 -6.27 5.19
CA THR A 438 -47.38 -6.05 3.83
C THR A 438 -47.75 -7.40 3.19
#